data_4e5bb9267d3d651fea1852ddbaa29392
#
_entry.id   4e5bb9267d3d651fea1852ddbaa29392
#
_cell.length_a   1.000
_cell.length_b   1.000
_cell.length_c   1.000
_cell.angle_alpha   90.00
_cell.angle_beta   90.00
_cell.angle_gamma   90.00
#
_symmetry.space_group_name_H-M   'P 1'
#
loop_
_entity.id
_entity.type
_entity.pdbx_description
1 polymer ?
#
loop_
_entity_poly.entity_id
_entity_poly.type
_entity_poly.pdbx_seq_one_letter_code
_entity_poly.pdbx_strand_id
1 'polypeptide(L)'
;MKLRMIAAVLVLIGAAPAPKLDPDTAAWWKTTAELSSDSMEGRDTGSAAYMRAARLVASRFEAAGLKPAGEKGTWFQTVPMHEVAVTGASFRVAKRPLVFLHDLTISPNAATPARVDAPLYFGGYCGGELGNVRGKIVICHGTHRDRLPGAAERENAVRAAGAAGILTIADPGFTVEPPRWPYAYARSVTLANEPRQDDPFLRMTLNAASLGKLLAGTGRNAAALIAAGSAGKPLPSFAIGDRLQARIAIRRRDISSPDVLGLLPGSDPKLADEAIVLSAHLDGYGYGEPVKGDRLYNGTLDDAAYVALLIRLAERRHGQPYRRPILFAAFTGEEKGLLGSRWYVAHPTVPLSHTAADINLDQLRPIFPLKLLTVHALNDTSLGDDARAVANGLGIQVQVDPEPERNLIRRTDHWPFMQGGIPATNFVFGFRPGSKSEQIYRQWYRTGYHKPQDDLNQLMDFKAAADFNRFFYELVERVADKQTAPRWKPGSALGPRRRVNGKS
;
A
#
# COMPACT_ATOMS: atom_id res chain seq x y z
N MET A 1 -44.09 46.52 33.17
CA MET A 1 -42.90 45.86 32.57
C MET A 1 -42.97 44.38 32.97
N LYS A 2 -43.49 43.51 32.08
CA LYS A 2 -43.69 42.06 32.39
C LYS A 2 -42.53 41.29 31.79
N LEU A 3 -41.67 40.74 32.66
CA LEU A 3 -40.57 39.86 32.29
C LEU A 3 -41.12 38.49 31.85
N ARG A 4 -40.92 38.11 30.61
CA ARG A 4 -41.22 36.76 30.14
C ARG A 4 -39.96 35.89 30.32
N MET A 5 -39.98 34.95 31.25
CA MET A 5 -39.00 33.86 31.32
C MET A 5 -39.22 32.89 30.18
N ILE A 6 -38.20 32.75 29.32
CA ILE A 6 -38.14 31.69 28.31
C ILE A 6 -37.42 30.51 28.98
N ALA A 7 -38.18 29.44 29.24
CA ALA A 7 -37.60 28.17 29.67
C ALA A 7 -36.99 27.46 28.47
N ALA A 8 -35.68 27.31 28.44
CA ALA A 8 -34.97 26.48 27.46
C ALA A 8 -35.14 25.00 27.86
N VAL A 9 -35.86 24.25 27.07
CA VAL A 9 -35.96 22.78 27.20
C VAL A 9 -34.72 22.19 26.57
N LEU A 10 -33.78 21.72 27.40
CA LEU A 10 -32.67 20.85 26.95
C LEU A 10 -33.22 19.50 26.56
N VAL A 11 -33.35 19.21 25.29
CA VAL A 11 -33.60 17.85 24.79
C VAL A 11 -32.30 17.08 24.87
N LEU A 12 -32.14 16.26 25.88
CA LEU A 12 -31.09 15.24 25.94
C LEU A 12 -31.42 14.17 24.87
N ILE A 13 -30.79 14.31 23.72
CA ILE A 13 -30.77 13.22 22.72
C ILE A 13 -29.90 12.13 23.34
N GLY A 14 -30.50 11.14 23.97
CA GLY A 14 -29.81 9.95 24.41
C GLY A 14 -29.18 9.27 23.20
N ALA A 15 -27.86 9.16 23.19
CA ALA A 15 -27.16 8.36 22.18
C ALA A 15 -27.67 6.91 22.30
N ALA A 16 -28.21 6.37 21.21
CA ALA A 16 -28.57 4.96 21.16
C ALA A 16 -27.34 4.12 21.53
N PRO A 17 -27.52 3.07 22.38
CA PRO A 17 -26.38 2.21 22.71
C PRO A 17 -25.77 1.64 21.42
N ALA A 18 -24.44 1.65 21.33
CA ALA A 18 -23.74 1.08 20.20
C ALA A 18 -24.20 -0.38 19.98
N PRO A 19 -24.45 -0.82 18.76
CA PRO A 19 -24.90 -2.17 18.50
C PRO A 19 -23.91 -3.17 19.07
N LYS A 20 -24.40 -4.15 19.83
CA LYS A 20 -23.56 -5.19 20.42
C LYS A 20 -23.00 -6.04 19.30
N LEU A 21 -21.69 -6.02 19.12
CA LEU A 21 -20.99 -6.86 18.14
C LEU A 21 -21.15 -8.34 18.52
N ASP A 22 -21.21 -9.22 17.51
CA ASP A 22 -21.09 -10.64 17.77
C ASP A 22 -19.69 -10.95 18.38
N PRO A 23 -19.56 -12.07 19.13
CA PRO A 23 -18.32 -12.36 19.85
C PRO A 23 -17.08 -12.48 18.97
N ASP A 24 -17.22 -12.97 17.73
CA ASP A 24 -16.10 -13.15 16.80
C ASP A 24 -15.60 -11.79 16.27
N THR A 25 -16.53 -10.96 15.81
CA THR A 25 -16.23 -9.59 15.37
C THR A 25 -15.66 -8.73 16.51
N ALA A 26 -16.21 -8.89 17.74
CA ALA A 26 -15.69 -8.17 18.91
C ALA A 26 -14.25 -8.59 19.25
N ALA A 27 -13.92 -9.87 19.16
CA ALA A 27 -12.56 -10.38 19.40
C ALA A 27 -11.58 -9.88 18.32
N TRP A 28 -11.98 -9.93 17.05
CA TRP A 28 -11.20 -9.38 15.94
C TRP A 28 -10.91 -7.88 16.14
N TRP A 29 -11.95 -7.09 16.43
CA TRP A 29 -11.81 -5.65 16.62
C TRP A 29 -10.96 -5.28 17.84
N LYS A 30 -11.05 -6.06 18.92
CA LYS A 30 -10.18 -5.89 20.10
C LYS A 30 -8.69 -6.02 19.73
N THR A 31 -8.34 -7.04 18.95
CA THR A 31 -6.95 -7.24 18.49
C THR A 31 -6.53 -6.14 17.51
N THR A 32 -7.43 -5.72 16.61
CA THR A 32 -7.22 -4.57 15.72
C THR A 32 -6.89 -3.31 16.53
N ALA A 33 -7.71 -3.02 17.55
CA ALA A 33 -7.51 -1.86 18.42
C ALA A 33 -6.19 -1.92 19.20
N GLU A 34 -5.77 -3.10 19.62
CA GLU A 34 -4.48 -3.30 20.29
C GLU A 34 -3.32 -3.00 19.33
N LEU A 35 -3.35 -3.55 18.09
CA LEU A 35 -2.31 -3.37 17.08
C LEU A 35 -2.24 -1.94 16.53
N SER A 36 -3.37 -1.23 16.45
CA SER A 36 -3.42 0.15 15.95
C SER A 36 -3.50 1.22 17.03
N SER A 37 -3.30 0.84 18.30
CA SER A 37 -3.27 1.82 19.40
C SER A 37 -2.08 2.78 19.28
N ASP A 38 -2.18 3.95 19.91
CA ASP A 38 -1.10 4.94 19.93
C ASP A 38 0.20 4.40 20.54
N SER A 39 0.11 3.42 21.45
CA SER A 39 1.30 2.75 22.03
C SER A 39 2.09 1.93 21.01
N MET A 40 1.47 1.57 19.89
CA MET A 40 2.15 0.92 18.76
C MET A 40 2.78 1.91 17.76
N GLU A 41 2.61 3.22 17.99
CA GLU A 41 3.28 4.31 17.26
C GLU A 41 3.24 4.12 15.73
N GLY A 42 2.15 3.55 15.19
CA GLY A 42 1.96 3.29 13.76
C GLY A 42 2.93 2.28 13.14
N ARG A 43 3.62 1.47 13.95
CA ARG A 43 4.36 0.25 13.54
C ARG A 43 5.34 0.45 12.37
N ASP A 44 6.05 1.58 12.33
CA ASP A 44 6.96 1.86 11.23
C ASP A 44 8.08 0.80 11.11
N THR A 45 8.33 0.33 9.89
CA THR A 45 9.35 -0.68 9.56
C THR A 45 10.69 -0.40 10.23
N GLY A 46 11.24 -1.39 10.95
CA GLY A 46 12.52 -1.28 11.64
C GLY A 46 12.51 -0.43 12.92
N SER A 47 11.33 0.01 13.39
CA SER A 47 11.20 0.74 14.65
C SER A 47 11.05 -0.19 15.86
N ALA A 48 11.29 0.36 17.07
CA ALA A 48 10.98 -0.35 18.31
C ALA A 48 9.48 -0.64 18.45
N ALA A 49 8.63 0.21 17.92
CA ALA A 49 7.18 0.05 17.88
C ALA A 49 6.77 -1.15 17.01
N TYR A 50 7.37 -1.27 15.82
CA TYR A 50 7.18 -2.45 14.98
C TYR A 50 7.54 -3.73 15.74
N MET A 51 8.68 -3.76 16.43
CA MET A 51 9.09 -4.92 17.22
C MET A 51 8.13 -5.24 18.37
N ARG A 52 7.47 -4.24 18.98
CA ARG A 52 6.40 -4.51 19.98
C ARG A 52 5.23 -5.23 19.31
N ALA A 53 4.78 -4.74 18.17
CA ALA A 53 3.70 -5.36 17.41
C ALA A 53 4.07 -6.78 16.93
N ALA A 54 5.28 -6.97 16.42
CA ALA A 54 5.78 -8.28 15.98
C ALA A 54 5.80 -9.32 17.13
N ARG A 55 6.24 -8.91 18.32
CA ARG A 55 6.20 -9.78 19.52
C ARG A 55 4.77 -10.09 19.96
N LEU A 56 3.86 -9.12 19.86
CA LEU A 56 2.45 -9.36 20.15
C LEU A 56 1.86 -10.40 19.17
N VAL A 57 2.10 -10.27 17.88
CA VAL A 57 1.65 -11.25 16.86
C VAL A 57 2.21 -12.64 17.17
N ALA A 58 3.52 -12.75 17.40
CA ALA A 58 4.18 -14.02 17.74
C ALA A 58 3.55 -14.67 18.99
N SER A 59 3.32 -13.89 20.06
CA SER A 59 2.69 -14.41 21.29
C SER A 59 1.24 -14.87 21.07
N ARG A 60 0.49 -14.21 20.20
CA ARG A 60 -0.88 -14.61 19.83
C ARG A 60 -0.89 -15.88 18.98
N PHE A 61 0.06 -16.03 18.06
CA PHE A 61 0.24 -17.26 17.27
C PHE A 61 0.61 -18.45 18.18
N GLU A 62 1.52 -18.24 19.13
CA GLU A 62 1.88 -19.26 20.12
C GLU A 62 0.68 -19.68 20.98
N ALA A 63 -0.07 -18.72 21.52
CA ALA A 63 -1.26 -18.98 22.33
C ALA A 63 -2.37 -19.68 21.51
N ALA A 64 -2.43 -19.46 20.21
CA ALA A 64 -3.34 -20.14 19.28
C ALA A 64 -2.87 -21.55 18.88
N GLY A 65 -1.72 -22.02 19.37
CA GLY A 65 -1.20 -23.37 19.13
C GLY A 65 -0.47 -23.53 17.80
N LEU A 66 -0.04 -22.44 17.16
CA LEU A 66 0.84 -22.52 16.00
C LEU A 66 2.28 -22.92 16.41
N LYS A 67 3.05 -23.36 15.43
CA LYS A 67 4.51 -23.61 15.60
C LYS A 67 5.31 -22.44 15.01
N PRO A 68 6.45 -22.07 15.61
CA PRO A 68 7.33 -21.06 15.01
C PRO A 68 7.83 -21.54 13.64
N ALA A 69 7.75 -20.65 12.64
CA ALA A 69 8.14 -20.95 11.26
C ALA A 69 9.14 -19.93 10.67
N GLY A 70 9.74 -19.12 11.52
CA GLY A 70 10.82 -18.20 11.15
C GLY A 70 12.19 -18.89 11.13
N GLU A 71 13.24 -18.09 11.09
CA GLU A 71 14.61 -18.58 11.04
C GLU A 71 14.99 -19.30 12.32
N LYS A 72 15.75 -20.40 12.20
CA LYS A 72 16.31 -21.15 13.32
C LYS A 72 15.26 -21.58 14.38
N GLY A 73 14.03 -21.86 13.92
CA GLY A 73 12.94 -22.27 14.81
C GLY A 73 12.35 -21.17 15.68
N THR A 74 12.54 -19.91 15.30
CA THR A 74 11.91 -18.75 15.94
C THR A 74 10.64 -18.34 15.18
N TRP A 75 9.92 -17.35 15.72
CA TRP A 75 8.76 -16.72 15.04
C TRP A 75 9.16 -15.72 13.95
N PHE A 76 10.45 -15.37 13.86
CA PHE A 76 10.93 -14.24 13.10
C PHE A 76 11.83 -14.67 11.94
N GLN A 77 11.61 -14.03 10.77
CA GLN A 77 12.58 -14.01 9.69
C GLN A 77 13.10 -12.58 9.54
N THR A 78 14.40 -12.39 9.72
CA THR A 78 15.02 -11.06 9.68
C THR A 78 15.17 -10.56 8.26
N VAL A 79 14.61 -9.39 7.96
CA VAL A 79 14.75 -8.71 6.67
C VAL A 79 15.74 -7.56 6.80
N PRO A 80 16.97 -7.68 6.23
CA PRO A 80 17.96 -6.63 6.28
C PRO A 80 17.69 -5.57 5.21
N MET A 81 17.83 -4.29 5.58
CA MET A 81 17.43 -3.16 4.73
C MET A 81 18.42 -1.99 4.84
N HIS A 82 18.50 -1.19 3.79
CA HIS A 82 19.13 0.13 3.76
C HIS A 82 18.07 1.23 3.75
N GLU A 83 18.20 2.20 4.64
CA GLU A 83 17.33 3.38 4.68
C GLU A 83 18.10 4.64 4.32
N VAL A 84 17.49 5.47 3.48
CA VAL A 84 17.87 6.87 3.26
C VAL A 84 16.65 7.74 3.55
N ALA A 85 16.76 8.61 4.54
CA ALA A 85 15.67 9.50 4.97
C ALA A 85 16.09 10.96 4.89
N VAL A 86 15.19 11.82 4.40
CA VAL A 86 15.36 13.28 4.51
C VAL A 86 15.07 13.71 5.95
N THR A 87 16.06 14.31 6.60
CA THR A 87 15.93 14.82 7.96
C THR A 87 15.64 16.33 8.02
N GLY A 88 15.84 17.02 6.91
CA GLY A 88 15.50 18.41 6.74
C GLY A 88 15.71 18.84 5.30
N ALA A 89 14.80 19.67 4.79
CA ALA A 89 14.94 20.21 3.45
C ALA A 89 14.34 21.62 3.34
N SER A 90 14.96 22.45 2.52
CA SER A 90 14.41 23.73 2.10
C SER A 90 14.51 23.87 0.58
N PHE A 91 13.44 24.33 -0.02
CA PHE A 91 13.33 24.54 -1.46
C PHE A 91 12.82 25.93 -1.76
N ARG A 92 13.34 26.55 -2.84
CA ARG A 92 12.85 27.83 -3.35
C ARG A 92 13.06 27.95 -4.86
N VAL A 93 12.22 28.74 -5.50
CA VAL A 93 12.40 29.19 -6.88
C VAL A 93 12.43 30.71 -6.86
N ALA A 94 13.58 31.30 -7.21
CA ALA A 94 13.89 32.70 -6.96
C ALA A 94 13.70 33.04 -5.45
N LYS A 95 12.81 33.98 -5.12
CA LYS A 95 12.48 34.38 -3.72
C LYS A 95 11.26 33.62 -3.16
N ARG A 96 10.62 32.71 -3.94
CA ARG A 96 9.39 32.01 -3.55
C ARG A 96 9.74 30.67 -2.89
N PRO A 97 9.43 30.47 -1.60
CA PRO A 97 9.65 29.20 -0.92
C PRO A 97 8.64 28.13 -1.42
N LEU A 98 9.11 26.89 -1.43
CA LEU A 98 8.28 25.71 -1.63
C LEU A 98 8.29 24.92 -0.31
N VAL A 99 7.10 24.62 0.20
CA VAL A 99 6.94 23.89 1.46
C VAL A 99 7.17 22.42 1.21
N PHE A 100 8.23 21.87 1.82
CA PHE A 100 8.57 20.46 1.70
C PHE A 100 7.43 19.58 2.23
N LEU A 101 7.16 18.45 1.61
CA LEU A 101 6.05 17.52 1.81
C LEU A 101 4.65 18.06 1.47
N HIS A 102 4.48 19.36 1.26
CA HIS A 102 3.21 19.98 0.85
C HIS A 102 3.22 20.43 -0.61
N ASP A 103 4.24 21.20 -1.02
CA ASP A 103 4.38 21.68 -2.40
C ASP A 103 5.12 20.64 -3.26
N LEU A 104 6.13 20.01 -2.67
CA LEU A 104 6.91 18.96 -3.33
C LEU A 104 7.47 17.95 -2.32
N THR A 105 7.82 16.78 -2.83
CA THR A 105 8.60 15.77 -2.11
C THR A 105 9.74 15.26 -2.97
N ILE A 106 10.68 14.52 -2.38
CA ILE A 106 11.76 13.85 -3.09
C ILE A 106 11.79 12.36 -2.73
N SER A 107 12.26 11.53 -3.65
CA SER A 107 12.66 10.15 -3.40
C SER A 107 14.17 10.15 -3.16
N PRO A 108 14.64 10.13 -1.89
CA PRO A 108 16.06 10.24 -1.61
C PRO A 108 16.79 8.92 -1.91
N ASN A 109 18.07 9.02 -2.26
CA ASN A 109 18.98 7.90 -2.34
C ASN A 109 20.35 8.28 -1.71
N ALA A 110 21.29 7.34 -1.67
CA ALA A 110 22.57 7.56 -1.01
C ALA A 110 23.42 8.70 -1.65
N ALA A 111 23.21 8.99 -2.93
CA ALA A 111 23.89 10.07 -3.65
C ALA A 111 23.08 11.37 -3.75
N THR A 112 21.93 11.48 -3.04
CA THR A 112 21.12 12.71 -3.05
C THR A 112 21.98 13.93 -2.70
N PRO A 113 22.09 14.95 -3.57
CA PRO A 113 22.97 16.10 -3.35
C PRO A 113 22.46 16.95 -2.20
N ALA A 114 23.40 17.38 -1.31
CA ALA A 114 23.07 18.25 -0.17
C ALA A 114 22.67 19.68 -0.60
N ARG A 115 23.06 20.10 -1.81
CA ARG A 115 22.72 21.41 -2.38
C ARG A 115 22.34 21.25 -3.84
N VAL A 116 21.32 21.97 -4.25
CA VAL A 116 20.85 22.07 -5.62
C VAL A 116 20.79 23.54 -6.01
N ASP A 117 21.28 23.86 -7.17
CA ASP A 117 21.07 25.15 -7.84
C ASP A 117 21.05 24.87 -9.35
N ALA A 118 19.86 24.64 -9.88
CA ALA A 118 19.68 24.19 -11.27
C ALA A 118 18.59 24.98 -11.98
N PRO A 119 18.79 25.33 -13.28
CA PRO A 119 17.73 25.94 -14.08
C PRO A 119 16.55 25.00 -14.22
N LEU A 120 15.36 25.57 -14.41
CA LEU A 120 14.11 24.82 -14.60
C LEU A 120 13.74 24.77 -16.09
N TYR A 121 13.11 23.66 -16.49
CA TYR A 121 12.57 23.48 -17.83
C TYR A 121 11.23 22.74 -17.74
N PHE A 122 10.19 23.25 -18.40
CA PHE A 122 8.93 22.54 -18.53
C PHE A 122 8.96 21.68 -19.79
N GLY A 123 8.90 20.36 -19.65
CA GLY A 123 9.06 19.38 -20.75
C GLY A 123 7.75 18.72 -21.17
N GLY A 124 6.59 19.28 -20.82
CA GLY A 124 5.28 18.68 -21.14
C GLY A 124 5.14 17.30 -20.49
N TYR A 125 4.94 16.25 -21.29
CA TYR A 125 4.89 14.85 -20.80
C TYR A 125 6.26 14.16 -20.75
N CYS A 126 7.29 14.81 -21.24
CA CYS A 126 8.67 14.27 -21.26
C CYS A 126 8.83 12.93 -22.00
N GLY A 127 8.07 12.70 -23.07
CA GLY A 127 8.09 11.44 -23.84
C GLY A 127 8.76 11.52 -25.22
N GLY A 128 9.42 12.65 -25.55
CA GLY A 128 10.07 12.87 -26.81
C GLY A 128 11.35 13.67 -26.67
N GLU A 129 11.78 14.33 -27.74
CA GLU A 129 12.93 15.22 -27.71
C GLU A 129 12.70 16.41 -26.77
N LEU A 130 13.56 16.55 -25.77
CA LEU A 130 13.44 17.55 -24.70
C LEU A 130 14.25 18.84 -24.98
N GLY A 131 14.90 18.93 -26.12
CA GLY A 131 15.84 20.04 -26.41
C GLY A 131 17.02 20.07 -25.43
N ASN A 132 17.64 21.23 -25.23
CA ASN A 132 18.80 21.36 -24.34
C ASN A 132 18.36 21.43 -22.86
N VAL A 133 18.33 20.29 -22.19
CA VAL A 133 17.99 20.15 -20.75
C VAL A 133 19.18 19.72 -19.88
N ARG A 134 20.37 19.64 -20.44
CA ARG A 134 21.59 19.23 -19.70
C ARG A 134 21.77 20.06 -18.43
N GLY A 135 21.90 19.37 -17.29
CA GLY A 135 22.08 19.99 -15.97
C GLY A 135 20.85 20.71 -15.41
N LYS A 136 19.68 20.63 -16.05
CA LYS A 136 18.43 21.26 -15.59
C LYS A 136 17.57 20.31 -14.77
N ILE A 137 16.65 20.84 -14.00
CA ILE A 137 15.52 20.10 -13.46
C ILE A 137 14.36 20.21 -14.45
N VAL A 138 13.92 19.06 -14.96
CA VAL A 138 12.85 19.00 -15.97
C VAL A 138 11.52 18.71 -15.26
N ILE A 139 10.55 19.59 -15.48
CA ILE A 139 9.19 19.47 -14.95
C ILE A 139 8.37 18.70 -15.98
N CYS A 140 7.84 17.54 -15.59
CA CYS A 140 7.04 16.68 -16.43
C CYS A 140 5.63 16.52 -15.85
N HIS A 141 4.58 16.61 -16.67
CA HIS A 141 3.23 16.25 -16.23
C HIS A 141 3.13 14.72 -16.08
N GLY A 142 2.88 14.25 -14.87
CA GLY A 142 2.57 12.85 -14.59
C GLY A 142 1.19 12.51 -15.19
N THR A 143 1.06 11.34 -15.81
CA THR A 143 -0.21 10.89 -16.36
C THR A 143 -0.29 9.38 -16.32
N HIS A 144 -1.51 8.86 -16.21
CA HIS A 144 -1.85 7.43 -16.28
C HIS A 144 -2.62 7.10 -17.55
N ARG A 145 -2.68 8.02 -18.52
CA ARG A 145 -3.42 7.82 -19.77
C ARG A 145 -2.63 6.97 -20.74
N ASP A 146 -3.35 6.08 -21.43
CA ASP A 146 -2.80 5.29 -22.52
C ASP A 146 -2.19 6.18 -23.60
N ARG A 147 -1.16 5.68 -24.28
CA ARG A 147 -0.41 6.34 -25.36
C ARG A 147 0.37 7.60 -24.93
N LEU A 148 0.41 7.92 -23.63
CA LEU A 148 1.29 8.94 -23.08
C LEU A 148 2.40 8.27 -22.27
N PRO A 149 3.58 8.91 -22.15
CA PRO A 149 4.74 8.29 -21.49
C PRO A 149 4.43 7.87 -20.06
N GLY A 150 4.77 6.64 -19.70
CA GLY A 150 4.75 6.13 -18.34
C GLY A 150 5.84 6.76 -17.46
N ALA A 151 5.83 6.46 -16.16
CA ALA A 151 6.80 7.04 -15.22
C ALA A 151 8.26 6.70 -15.58
N ALA A 152 8.52 5.43 -15.93
CA ALA A 152 9.85 4.97 -16.33
C ALA A 152 10.31 5.60 -17.66
N GLU A 153 9.42 5.72 -18.63
CA GLU A 153 9.71 6.34 -19.92
C GLU A 153 10.08 7.81 -19.77
N ARG A 154 9.32 8.56 -18.95
CA ARG A 154 9.64 9.96 -18.63
C ARG A 154 11.00 10.09 -17.97
N GLU A 155 11.29 9.28 -16.96
CA GLU A 155 12.59 9.33 -16.28
C GLU A 155 13.73 8.99 -17.22
N ASN A 156 13.58 7.92 -18.03
CA ASN A 156 14.61 7.51 -19.00
C ASN A 156 14.88 8.59 -20.04
N ALA A 157 13.84 9.23 -20.59
CA ALA A 157 13.99 10.33 -21.56
C ALA A 157 14.73 11.54 -20.95
N VAL A 158 14.35 11.94 -19.72
CA VAL A 158 14.96 13.07 -19.02
C VAL A 158 16.44 12.79 -18.69
N ARG A 159 16.76 11.55 -18.27
CA ARG A 159 18.14 11.11 -18.01
C ARG A 159 18.99 11.08 -19.27
N ALA A 160 18.46 10.48 -20.34
CA ALA A 160 19.17 10.38 -21.63
C ALA A 160 19.50 11.77 -22.18
N ALA A 161 18.66 12.78 -21.92
CA ALA A 161 18.92 14.17 -22.29
C ALA A 161 19.93 14.89 -21.36
N GLY A 162 20.49 14.21 -20.35
CA GLY A 162 21.53 14.75 -19.45
C GLY A 162 21.01 15.72 -18.40
N ALA A 163 19.74 15.68 -18.04
CA ALA A 163 19.18 16.52 -16.97
C ALA A 163 19.72 16.13 -15.59
N ALA A 164 19.72 17.07 -14.65
CA ALA A 164 20.14 16.86 -13.26
C ALA A 164 19.02 16.20 -12.42
N GLY A 165 17.78 16.23 -12.89
CA GLY A 165 16.66 15.60 -12.20
C GLY A 165 15.32 15.83 -12.91
N ILE A 166 14.33 15.10 -12.43
CA ILE A 166 12.93 15.19 -12.85
C ILE A 166 12.07 15.69 -11.70
N LEU A 167 11.12 16.58 -11.99
CA LEU A 167 10.07 17.05 -11.08
C LEU A 167 8.72 16.70 -11.72
N THR A 168 8.16 15.56 -11.32
CA THR A 168 6.90 15.06 -11.87
C THR A 168 5.72 15.73 -11.18
N ILE A 169 4.87 16.40 -11.94
CA ILE A 169 3.60 16.93 -11.44
C ILE A 169 2.66 15.75 -11.16
N ALA A 170 2.21 15.60 -9.92
CA ALA A 170 1.20 14.62 -9.56
C ALA A 170 -0.15 15.01 -10.20
N ASP A 171 -0.67 14.16 -11.10
CA ASP A 171 -1.84 14.48 -11.92
C ASP A 171 -3.14 14.49 -11.10
N PRO A 172 -3.79 15.65 -10.89
CA PRO A 172 -5.08 15.71 -10.21
C PRO A 172 -6.22 15.13 -11.04
N GLY A 173 -6.00 14.88 -12.33
CA GLY A 173 -6.97 14.25 -13.23
C GLY A 173 -7.05 12.73 -13.05
N PHE A 174 -6.13 12.10 -12.31
CA PHE A 174 -6.23 10.70 -11.92
C PHE A 174 -7.17 10.54 -10.73
N THR A 175 -8.47 10.72 -10.99
CA THR A 175 -9.52 10.84 -9.94
C THR A 175 -9.83 9.54 -9.21
N VAL A 176 -9.50 8.38 -9.80
CA VAL A 176 -9.68 7.06 -9.19
C VAL A 176 -8.71 6.84 -8.03
N GLU A 177 -7.53 7.47 -8.09
CA GLU A 177 -6.56 7.53 -7.01
C GLU A 177 -5.86 8.89 -7.01
N PRO A 178 -6.52 9.95 -6.50
CA PRO A 178 -5.97 11.29 -6.53
C PRO A 178 -4.70 11.41 -5.68
N PRO A 179 -3.76 12.29 -6.07
CA PRO A 179 -2.55 12.55 -5.29
C PRO A 179 -2.87 12.93 -3.83
N ARG A 180 -2.09 12.39 -2.90
CA ARG A 180 -2.29 12.59 -1.45
C ARG A 180 -1.25 13.55 -0.90
N TRP A 181 -1.68 14.74 -0.53
CA TRP A 181 -0.87 15.75 0.11
C TRP A 181 -1.40 16.06 1.52
N PRO A 182 -0.55 16.38 2.49
CA PRO A 182 0.91 16.27 2.44
C PRO A 182 1.39 14.82 2.41
N TYR A 183 2.64 14.60 1.97
CA TYR A 183 3.30 13.30 2.17
C TYR A 183 3.72 13.14 3.62
N ALA A 184 3.65 11.92 4.15
CA ALA A 184 4.03 11.65 5.54
C ALA A 184 5.51 11.99 5.80
N TYR A 185 6.38 11.61 4.88
CA TYR A 185 7.83 11.84 4.92
C TYR A 185 8.45 11.61 3.53
N ALA A 186 9.74 11.91 3.39
CA ALA A 186 10.54 11.52 2.24
C ALA A 186 11.61 10.53 2.71
N ARG A 187 11.40 9.26 2.42
CA ARG A 187 12.26 8.15 2.83
C ARG A 187 12.22 7.04 1.77
N SER A 188 13.36 6.47 1.48
CA SER A 188 13.50 5.26 0.66
C SER A 188 14.09 4.15 1.53
N VAL A 189 13.51 2.97 1.44
CA VAL A 189 14.03 1.75 2.08
C VAL A 189 14.16 0.69 0.99
N THR A 190 15.28 -0.03 0.97
CA THR A 190 15.56 -1.09 0.01
C THR A 190 16.11 -2.31 0.74
N LEU A 191 16.00 -3.49 0.15
CA LEU A 191 16.63 -4.68 0.67
C LEU A 191 18.17 -4.53 0.65
N ALA A 192 18.85 -5.04 1.66
CA ALA A 192 20.30 -4.88 1.78
C ALA A 192 21.11 -5.61 0.69
N ASN A 193 20.51 -6.63 0.06
CA ASN A 193 21.10 -7.36 -1.08
C ASN A 193 20.82 -6.73 -2.45
N GLU A 194 20.03 -5.65 -2.49
CA GLU A 194 19.78 -4.92 -3.73
C GLU A 194 20.90 -3.92 -4.02
N PRO A 195 21.20 -3.67 -5.31
CA PRO A 195 22.17 -2.64 -5.68
C PRO A 195 21.76 -1.28 -5.09
N ARG A 196 22.69 -0.62 -4.39
CA ARG A 196 22.45 0.76 -3.93
C ARG A 196 22.28 1.66 -5.13
N GLN A 197 21.24 2.46 -5.12
CA GLN A 197 21.08 3.53 -6.12
C GLN A 197 21.96 4.72 -5.71
N ASP A 198 23.20 4.71 -6.12
CA ASP A 198 24.16 5.79 -5.85
C ASP A 198 24.21 6.75 -7.05
N ASP A 199 23.10 7.41 -7.30
CA ASP A 199 22.85 8.23 -8.48
C ASP A 199 22.40 9.63 -8.04
N PRO A 200 23.17 10.70 -8.39
CA PRO A 200 22.84 12.07 -7.98
C PRO A 200 21.62 12.66 -8.68
N PHE A 201 21.00 11.92 -9.60
CA PHE A 201 19.81 12.36 -10.29
C PHE A 201 18.63 12.53 -9.32
N LEU A 202 18.06 13.72 -9.28
CA LEU A 202 16.97 14.06 -8.38
C LEU A 202 15.63 13.57 -8.92
N ARG A 203 14.93 12.76 -8.12
CA ARG A 203 13.54 12.37 -8.36
C ARG A 203 12.64 13.13 -7.41
N MET A 204 11.80 13.99 -7.95
CA MET A 204 10.91 14.84 -7.17
C MET A 204 9.48 14.72 -7.70
N THR A 205 8.52 14.89 -6.79
CA THR A 205 7.08 15.00 -7.12
C THR A 205 6.57 16.36 -6.70
N LEU A 206 5.84 17.04 -7.58
CA LEU A 206 5.25 18.36 -7.37
C LEU A 206 3.74 18.24 -7.15
N ASN A 207 3.23 18.89 -6.13
CA ASN A 207 1.82 19.16 -6.01
C ASN A 207 1.37 20.08 -7.15
N ALA A 208 0.37 19.64 -7.93
CA ALA A 208 -0.12 20.41 -9.08
C ALA A 208 -0.53 21.84 -8.71
N ALA A 209 -1.11 22.03 -7.50
CA ALA A 209 -1.48 23.36 -6.99
C ALA A 209 -0.29 24.32 -6.85
N SER A 210 0.92 23.78 -6.76
CA SER A 210 2.15 24.55 -6.55
C SER A 210 2.88 24.93 -7.85
N LEU A 211 2.41 24.43 -9.01
CA LEU A 211 3.03 24.75 -10.31
C LEU A 211 3.12 26.26 -10.55
N GLY A 212 2.11 27.03 -10.13
CA GLY A 212 2.11 28.48 -10.27
C GLY A 212 3.30 29.19 -9.59
N LYS A 213 3.83 28.62 -8.48
CA LYS A 213 5.03 29.16 -7.80
C LYS A 213 6.29 29.03 -8.68
N LEU A 214 6.35 28.00 -9.52
CA LEU A 214 7.49 27.75 -10.41
C LEU A 214 7.39 28.58 -11.69
N LEU A 215 6.16 28.87 -12.16
CA LEU A 215 5.90 29.58 -13.41
C LEU A 215 5.71 31.08 -13.25
N ALA A 216 5.76 31.61 -12.02
CA ALA A 216 5.58 33.04 -11.79
C ALA A 216 6.60 33.87 -12.57
N GLY A 217 6.15 34.91 -13.27
CA GLY A 217 6.99 35.74 -14.15
C GLY A 217 7.18 35.22 -15.57
N THR A 218 6.71 34.00 -15.89
CA THR A 218 6.83 33.45 -17.27
C THR A 218 5.67 33.86 -18.20
N GLY A 219 4.62 34.46 -17.67
CA GLY A 219 3.37 34.72 -18.40
C GLY A 219 2.52 33.45 -18.70
N ARG A 220 2.95 32.27 -18.21
CA ARG A 220 2.24 31.01 -18.42
C ARG A 220 1.18 30.75 -17.34
N ASN A 221 0.03 30.26 -17.77
CA ASN A 221 -1.07 29.89 -16.87
C ASN A 221 -0.90 28.44 -16.39
N ALA A 222 -0.50 28.27 -15.13
CA ALA A 222 -0.29 26.96 -14.49
C ALA A 222 -1.57 26.10 -14.48
N ALA A 223 -2.73 26.69 -14.15
CA ALA A 223 -3.99 25.95 -14.09
C ALA A 223 -4.40 25.44 -15.49
N ALA A 224 -4.18 26.23 -16.55
CA ALA A 224 -4.43 25.79 -17.92
C ALA A 224 -3.51 24.64 -18.36
N LEU A 225 -2.23 24.67 -17.97
CA LEU A 225 -1.29 23.58 -18.26
C LEU A 225 -1.67 22.28 -17.51
N ILE A 226 -2.06 22.38 -16.24
CA ILE A 226 -2.54 21.23 -15.47
C ILE A 226 -3.81 20.65 -16.11
N ALA A 227 -4.81 21.51 -16.42
CA ALA A 227 -6.06 21.06 -17.02
C ALA A 227 -5.84 20.40 -18.40
N ALA A 228 -4.95 20.96 -19.23
CA ALA A 228 -4.58 20.37 -20.50
C ALA A 228 -3.88 19.02 -20.33
N GLY A 229 -2.92 18.93 -19.39
CA GLY A 229 -2.20 17.71 -19.08
C GLY A 229 -3.11 16.60 -18.56
N SER A 230 -3.96 16.89 -17.58
CA SER A 230 -4.95 15.95 -17.06
C SER A 230 -5.96 15.49 -18.13
N ALA A 231 -6.24 16.33 -19.12
CA ALA A 231 -7.10 15.98 -20.27
C ALA A 231 -6.35 15.20 -21.38
N GLY A 232 -5.04 15.00 -21.28
CA GLY A 232 -4.23 14.34 -22.30
C GLY A 232 -4.01 15.22 -23.57
N LYS A 233 -4.23 16.52 -23.47
CA LYS A 233 -4.01 17.46 -24.59
C LYS A 233 -2.52 17.76 -24.78
N PRO A 234 -2.07 18.14 -25.99
CA PRO A 234 -0.69 18.53 -26.21
C PRO A 234 -0.22 19.60 -25.23
N LEU A 235 0.97 19.40 -24.67
CA LEU A 235 1.60 20.34 -23.77
C LEU A 235 2.84 20.97 -24.44
N PRO A 236 3.10 22.27 -24.23
CA PRO A 236 4.30 22.93 -24.74
C PRO A 236 5.54 22.47 -23.95
N SER A 237 6.73 22.73 -24.51
CA SER A 237 8.00 22.67 -23.79
C SER A 237 8.69 24.03 -23.86
N PHE A 238 9.29 24.48 -22.72
CA PHE A 238 9.93 25.79 -22.64
C PHE A 238 10.88 25.89 -21.43
N ALA A 239 11.89 26.74 -21.58
CA ALA A 239 12.77 27.10 -20.45
C ALA A 239 12.03 28.04 -19.47
N ILE A 240 12.30 27.84 -18.18
CA ILE A 240 11.84 28.73 -17.11
C ILE A 240 13.07 29.55 -16.68
N GLY A 241 12.93 30.88 -16.66
CA GLY A 241 14.03 31.79 -16.37
C GLY A 241 14.60 31.66 -14.96
N ASP A 242 13.81 31.15 -14.03
CA ASP A 242 14.20 30.94 -12.64
C ASP A 242 14.92 29.61 -12.41
N ARG A 243 15.58 29.49 -11.27
CA ARG A 243 16.34 28.30 -10.83
C ARG A 243 15.69 27.69 -9.58
N LEU A 244 15.69 26.37 -9.50
CA LEU A 244 15.41 25.65 -8.28
C LEU A 244 16.65 25.67 -7.39
N GLN A 245 16.52 26.18 -6.20
CA GLN A 245 17.54 26.12 -5.16
C GLN A 245 17.03 25.29 -3.99
N ALA A 246 17.89 24.35 -3.54
CA ALA A 246 17.55 23.51 -2.40
C ALA A 246 18.77 23.26 -1.50
N ARG A 247 18.47 23.02 -0.22
CA ARG A 247 19.36 22.38 0.75
C ARG A 247 18.64 21.16 1.28
N ILE A 248 19.32 19.99 1.28
CA ILE A 248 18.75 18.70 1.63
C ILE A 248 19.70 18.02 2.59
N ALA A 249 19.21 17.68 3.78
CA ALA A 249 19.93 16.87 4.74
C ALA A 249 19.35 15.46 4.72
N ILE A 250 20.20 14.46 4.56
CA ILE A 250 19.80 13.05 4.60
C ILE A 250 20.52 12.31 5.70
N ARG A 251 19.84 11.31 6.25
CA ARG A 251 20.40 10.28 7.11
C ARG A 251 20.40 8.95 6.35
N ARG A 252 21.50 8.21 6.46
CA ARG A 252 21.63 6.84 5.96
C ARG A 252 21.80 5.92 7.14
N ARG A 253 21.14 4.77 7.14
CA ARG A 253 21.34 3.74 8.15
C ARG A 253 20.99 2.38 7.59
N ASP A 254 21.64 1.36 8.15
CA ASP A 254 21.21 -0.02 7.98
C ASP A 254 20.18 -0.32 9.07
N ILE A 255 19.09 -0.94 8.70
CA ILE A 255 18.01 -1.34 9.61
C ILE A 255 17.64 -2.80 9.33
N SER A 256 17.01 -3.42 10.30
CA SER A 256 16.40 -4.73 10.13
C SER A 256 15.00 -4.71 10.72
N SER A 257 14.11 -5.47 10.12
CA SER A 257 12.74 -5.63 10.61
C SER A 257 12.30 -7.06 10.30
N PRO A 258 11.70 -7.81 11.23
CA PRO A 258 11.36 -9.20 10.97
C PRO A 258 9.98 -9.35 10.35
N ASP A 259 9.82 -10.32 9.45
CA ASP A 259 8.54 -10.96 9.20
C ASP A 259 8.18 -11.84 10.39
N VAL A 260 6.89 -12.00 10.70
CA VAL A 260 6.41 -12.90 11.76
C VAL A 260 5.71 -14.10 11.11
N LEU A 261 6.24 -15.30 11.36
CA LEU A 261 5.82 -16.52 10.67
C LEU A 261 5.40 -17.61 11.67
N GLY A 262 4.16 -18.11 11.49
CA GLY A 262 3.62 -19.17 12.31
C GLY A 262 3.01 -20.28 11.43
N LEU A 263 3.31 -21.55 11.74
CA LEU A 263 2.83 -22.72 10.99
C LEU A 263 1.77 -23.48 11.79
N LEU A 264 0.63 -23.70 11.18
CA LEU A 264 -0.34 -24.72 11.57
C LEU A 264 -0.07 -25.98 10.71
N PRO A 265 0.49 -27.05 11.26
CA PRO A 265 0.73 -28.27 10.49
C PRO A 265 -0.55 -28.87 9.91
N GLY A 266 -0.45 -29.47 8.73
CA GLY A 266 -1.57 -30.18 8.10
C GLY A 266 -1.80 -31.56 8.72
N SER A 267 -3.01 -32.10 8.55
CA SER A 267 -3.39 -33.44 9.02
C SER A 267 -3.22 -34.54 7.98
N ASP A 268 -3.12 -34.18 6.69
CA ASP A 268 -2.99 -35.15 5.60
C ASP A 268 -1.52 -35.27 5.13
N PRO A 269 -0.84 -36.39 5.41
CA PRO A 269 0.55 -36.56 5.01
C PRO A 269 0.79 -36.46 3.50
N LYS A 270 -0.24 -36.70 2.68
CA LYS A 270 -0.13 -36.58 1.22
C LYS A 270 -0.13 -35.12 0.74
N LEU A 271 -0.55 -34.20 1.58
CA LEU A 271 -0.65 -32.78 1.30
C LEU A 271 0.36 -31.95 2.14
N ALA A 272 1.31 -32.60 2.81
CA ALA A 272 2.28 -31.96 3.69
C ALA A 272 3.16 -30.91 2.96
N ASP A 273 3.40 -31.12 1.68
CA ASP A 273 4.19 -30.23 0.81
C ASP A 273 3.30 -29.27 -0.03
N GLU A 274 2.11 -28.96 0.46
CA GLU A 274 1.15 -28.07 -0.22
C GLU A 274 0.65 -26.97 0.73
N ALA A 275 1.55 -26.28 1.40
CA ALA A 275 1.21 -25.22 2.35
C ALA A 275 0.45 -24.07 1.67
N ILE A 276 -0.58 -23.56 2.35
CA ILE A 276 -1.26 -22.34 1.98
C ILE A 276 -0.70 -21.21 2.85
N VAL A 277 -0.18 -20.15 2.22
CA VAL A 277 0.23 -18.93 2.92
C VAL A 277 -0.99 -18.04 3.10
N LEU A 278 -1.19 -17.53 4.31
CA LEU A 278 -2.15 -16.48 4.62
C LEU A 278 -1.35 -15.27 5.06
N SER A 279 -1.42 -14.20 4.31
CA SER A 279 -0.54 -13.05 4.50
C SER A 279 -1.28 -11.73 4.69
N ALA A 280 -0.68 -10.84 5.48
CA ALA A 280 -1.04 -9.45 5.69
C ALA A 280 0.23 -8.68 6.07
N HIS A 281 0.25 -7.34 5.98
CA HIS A 281 1.42 -6.60 6.44
C HIS A 281 1.22 -6.00 7.84
N LEU A 282 2.28 -6.03 8.61
CA LEU A 282 2.26 -5.56 10.00
C LEU A 282 2.74 -4.12 10.12
N ASP A 283 3.58 -3.66 9.20
CA ASP A 283 4.12 -2.32 9.23
C ASP A 283 3.11 -1.25 8.82
N GLY A 284 3.44 -0.02 9.11
CA GLY A 284 2.72 1.17 8.72
C GLY A 284 3.66 2.37 8.62
N TYR A 285 3.11 3.58 8.71
CA TYR A 285 3.87 4.82 8.47
C TYR A 285 4.56 5.38 9.71
N GLY A 286 4.12 5.03 10.92
CA GLY A 286 4.67 5.63 12.13
C GLY A 286 4.30 7.10 12.29
N TYR A 287 5.27 7.93 12.70
CA TYR A 287 5.09 9.37 12.79
C TYR A 287 5.47 10.07 11.47
N GLY A 288 4.62 10.98 11.01
CA GLY A 288 4.82 11.72 9.77
C GLY A 288 4.46 13.20 9.87
N GLU A 289 4.33 13.84 8.70
CA GLU A 289 3.84 15.22 8.58
C GLU A 289 2.41 15.32 9.12
N PRO A 290 2.10 16.30 9.97
CA PRO A 290 0.79 16.38 10.59
C PRO A 290 -0.33 16.69 9.58
N VAL A 291 -1.45 15.98 9.72
CA VAL A 291 -2.68 16.24 8.99
C VAL A 291 -3.77 16.58 9.99
N LYS A 292 -4.33 17.80 9.93
CA LYS A 292 -5.30 18.34 10.91
C LYS A 292 -4.80 18.29 12.36
N GLY A 293 -3.49 18.48 12.56
CA GLY A 293 -2.84 18.49 13.87
C GLY A 293 -2.40 17.13 14.39
N ASP A 294 -2.83 16.03 13.79
CA ASP A 294 -2.38 14.68 14.12
C ASP A 294 -1.22 14.26 13.22
N ARG A 295 -0.20 13.65 13.81
CA ARG A 295 1.02 13.17 13.13
C ARG A 295 1.26 11.68 13.24
N LEU A 296 0.41 10.95 13.99
CA LEU A 296 0.52 9.51 14.17
C LEU A 296 -0.33 8.78 13.14
N TYR A 297 0.30 8.01 12.29
CA TYR A 297 -0.33 7.22 11.24
C TYR A 297 -0.57 5.80 11.77
N ASN A 298 -1.70 5.60 12.46
CA ASN A 298 -2.00 4.34 13.16
C ASN A 298 -2.15 3.14 12.22
N GLY A 299 -2.65 3.33 10.99
CA GLY A 299 -2.82 2.26 10.01
C GLY A 299 -3.76 1.17 10.53
N THR A 300 -4.99 1.56 10.92
CA THR A 300 -5.97 0.64 11.51
C THR A 300 -6.53 -0.33 10.47
N LEU A 301 -6.98 0.19 9.31
CA LEU A 301 -7.43 -0.63 8.19
C LEU A 301 -6.31 -0.91 7.19
N ASP A 302 -5.14 -0.29 7.39
CA ASP A 302 -3.95 -0.42 6.56
C ASP A 302 -2.71 -0.69 7.42
N ASP A 303 -2.46 -1.92 7.99
CA ASP A 303 -3.17 -3.17 7.76
C ASP A 303 -3.39 -3.92 9.10
N ALA A 304 -3.46 -3.21 10.26
CA ALA A 304 -3.62 -3.82 11.58
C ALA A 304 -4.83 -4.75 11.66
N ALA A 305 -5.95 -4.37 11.02
CA ALA A 305 -7.19 -5.12 11.01
C ALA A 305 -7.05 -6.52 10.39
N TYR A 306 -6.15 -6.66 9.43
CA TYR A 306 -6.01 -7.92 8.71
C TYR A 306 -4.92 -8.81 9.27
N VAL A 307 -3.90 -8.26 9.90
CA VAL A 307 -3.07 -9.04 10.84
C VAL A 307 -3.92 -9.56 11.99
N ALA A 308 -4.83 -8.75 12.53
CA ALA A 308 -5.79 -9.19 13.56
C ALA A 308 -6.72 -10.30 13.05
N LEU A 309 -7.09 -10.30 11.77
CA LEU A 309 -7.90 -11.37 11.17
C LEU A 309 -7.11 -12.69 11.03
N LEU A 310 -5.82 -12.62 10.68
CA LEU A 310 -4.94 -13.79 10.72
C LEU A 310 -4.86 -14.38 12.13
N ILE A 311 -4.62 -13.55 13.13
CA ILE A 311 -4.60 -13.96 14.54
C ILE A 311 -5.94 -14.59 14.92
N ARG A 312 -7.07 -13.96 14.55
CA ARG A 312 -8.39 -14.46 14.88
C ARG A 312 -8.68 -15.82 14.26
N LEU A 313 -8.27 -16.06 13.02
CA LEU A 313 -8.38 -17.38 12.40
C LEU A 313 -7.55 -18.42 13.15
N ALA A 314 -6.31 -18.10 13.51
CA ALA A 314 -5.45 -18.99 14.30
C ALA A 314 -6.09 -19.34 15.67
N GLU A 315 -6.62 -18.35 16.39
CA GLU A 315 -7.34 -18.54 17.67
C GLU A 315 -8.57 -19.46 17.50
N ARG A 316 -9.35 -19.26 16.42
CA ARG A 316 -10.51 -20.11 16.12
C ARG A 316 -10.14 -21.57 15.87
N ARG A 317 -9.00 -21.79 15.24
CA ARG A 317 -8.48 -23.15 15.00
C ARG A 317 -7.89 -23.77 16.23
N HIS A 318 -7.28 -23.00 17.08
CA HIS A 318 -6.68 -23.44 18.37
C HIS A 318 -5.85 -24.73 18.20
N GLY A 319 -4.92 -24.72 17.24
CA GLY A 319 -4.10 -25.88 16.90
C GLY A 319 -4.79 -26.99 16.09
N GLN A 320 -6.10 -26.91 15.84
CA GLN A 320 -6.82 -27.90 15.03
C GLN A 320 -6.41 -27.79 13.56
N PRO A 321 -5.82 -28.83 12.95
CA PRO A 321 -5.29 -28.74 11.59
C PRO A 321 -6.39 -28.70 10.53
N TYR A 322 -6.06 -28.11 9.40
CA TYR A 322 -6.67 -28.40 8.11
C TYR A 322 -5.98 -29.61 7.47
N ARG A 323 -6.44 -30.06 6.30
CA ARG A 323 -5.71 -31.11 5.59
C ARG A 323 -4.34 -30.62 5.14
N ARG A 324 -4.25 -29.41 4.55
CA ARG A 324 -2.98 -28.75 4.19
C ARG A 324 -2.40 -27.97 5.36
N PRO A 325 -1.07 -27.84 5.42
CA PRO A 325 -0.44 -26.88 6.32
C PRO A 325 -0.85 -25.45 5.98
N ILE A 326 -0.94 -24.59 7.01
CA ILE A 326 -1.18 -23.16 6.84
C ILE A 326 0.01 -22.41 7.41
N LEU A 327 0.66 -21.58 6.59
CA LEU A 327 1.65 -20.61 7.03
C LEU A 327 0.98 -19.25 7.20
N PHE A 328 0.91 -18.76 8.43
CA PHE A 328 0.50 -17.41 8.76
C PHE A 328 1.71 -16.50 8.67
N ALA A 329 1.62 -15.45 7.86
CA ALA A 329 2.71 -14.51 7.60
C ALA A 329 2.24 -13.07 7.82
N ALA A 330 2.83 -12.39 8.81
CA ALA A 330 2.69 -10.95 8.99
C ALA A 330 3.99 -10.28 8.49
N PHE A 331 3.95 -9.70 7.29
CA PHE A 331 5.12 -9.16 6.61
C PHE A 331 5.49 -7.78 7.10
N THR A 332 6.77 -7.44 6.96
CA THR A 332 7.34 -6.11 7.23
C THR A 332 7.61 -5.37 5.92
N GLY A 333 7.59 -4.05 5.97
CA GLY A 333 8.07 -3.22 4.85
C GLY A 333 7.22 -3.30 3.58
N GLU A 334 5.94 -3.64 3.68
CA GLU A 334 4.99 -3.56 2.57
C GLU A 334 4.93 -2.13 2.06
N GLU A 335 4.72 -1.16 2.97
CA GLU A 335 4.64 0.28 2.74
C GLU A 335 5.93 0.91 2.16
N LYS A 336 6.99 0.13 2.13
CA LYS A 336 8.32 0.52 1.60
C LYS A 336 8.65 -0.20 0.29
N GLY A 337 7.69 -0.99 -0.25
CA GLY A 337 7.81 -1.69 -1.52
C GLY A 337 7.86 -3.21 -1.39
N LEU A 338 6.97 -3.80 -0.59
CA LEU A 338 6.77 -5.25 -0.42
C LEU A 338 8.05 -5.96 0.05
N LEU A 339 8.83 -5.31 0.97
CA LEU A 339 10.20 -5.77 1.26
C LEU A 339 10.21 -7.12 1.97
N GLY A 340 9.29 -7.36 2.92
CA GLY A 340 9.18 -8.62 3.64
C GLY A 340 8.78 -9.77 2.73
N SER A 341 7.69 -9.65 2.00
CA SER A 341 7.25 -10.70 1.08
C SER A 341 8.24 -10.98 -0.05
N ARG A 342 8.90 -9.96 -0.58
CA ARG A 342 10.00 -10.11 -1.55
C ARG A 342 11.19 -10.86 -0.97
N TRP A 343 11.55 -10.53 0.29
CA TRP A 343 12.61 -11.24 1.01
C TRP A 343 12.23 -12.69 1.27
N TYR A 344 11.00 -12.92 1.76
CA TYR A 344 10.49 -14.27 2.02
C TYR A 344 10.50 -15.14 0.76
N VAL A 345 10.00 -14.64 -0.37
CA VAL A 345 9.99 -15.40 -1.63
C VAL A 345 11.41 -15.73 -2.12
N ALA A 346 12.39 -14.85 -1.88
CA ALA A 346 13.79 -15.09 -2.21
C ALA A 346 14.50 -16.03 -1.21
N HIS A 347 14.07 -16.05 0.07
CA HIS A 347 14.69 -16.80 1.17
C HIS A 347 13.62 -17.53 2.01
N PRO A 348 12.80 -18.42 1.42
CA PRO A 348 11.63 -18.97 2.09
C PRO A 348 12.02 -19.90 3.23
N THR A 349 11.37 -19.76 4.39
CA THR A 349 11.53 -20.68 5.53
C THR A 349 10.71 -21.98 5.33
N VAL A 350 9.58 -21.89 4.62
CA VAL A 350 8.89 -23.02 4.02
C VAL A 350 9.19 -22.97 2.53
N PRO A 351 9.81 -24.00 1.92
CA PRO A 351 10.22 -23.97 0.52
C PRO A 351 9.08 -23.57 -0.42
N LEU A 352 9.34 -22.75 -1.44
CA LEU A 352 8.30 -22.38 -2.42
C LEU A 352 7.75 -23.58 -3.17
N SER A 353 8.56 -24.63 -3.36
CA SER A 353 8.11 -25.93 -3.92
C SER A 353 7.08 -26.65 -3.04
N HIS A 354 6.99 -26.29 -1.75
CA HIS A 354 6.01 -26.78 -0.79
C HIS A 354 4.92 -25.74 -0.49
N THR A 355 4.80 -24.71 -1.32
CA THR A 355 3.79 -23.65 -1.20
C THR A 355 2.81 -23.78 -2.37
N ALA A 356 1.55 -24.07 -2.06
CA ALA A 356 0.52 -24.26 -3.07
C ALA A 356 -0.17 -22.97 -3.46
N ALA A 357 -0.30 -22.02 -2.55
CA ALA A 357 -0.95 -20.72 -2.78
C ALA A 357 -0.59 -19.67 -1.73
N ASP A 358 -0.87 -18.40 -2.08
CA ASP A 358 -0.96 -17.30 -1.11
C ASP A 358 -2.34 -16.64 -1.19
N ILE A 359 -2.94 -16.38 -0.03
CA ILE A 359 -4.17 -15.61 0.16
C ILE A 359 -3.81 -14.40 1.01
N ASN A 360 -3.69 -13.27 0.38
CA ASN A 360 -3.27 -12.02 1.00
C ASN A 360 -4.48 -11.18 1.43
N LEU A 361 -4.35 -10.52 2.55
CA LEU A 361 -5.30 -9.58 3.10
C LEU A 361 -4.65 -8.20 3.17
N ASP A 362 -5.14 -7.31 2.31
CA ASP A 362 -4.75 -5.92 2.22
C ASP A 362 -5.81 -5.19 1.38
N GLN A 363 -5.83 -3.86 1.35
CA GLN A 363 -6.78 -3.04 0.59
C GLN A 363 -8.26 -3.26 0.94
N LEU A 364 -8.55 -3.91 2.06
CA LEU A 364 -9.92 -4.16 2.54
C LEU A 364 -10.41 -2.98 3.37
N ARG A 365 -11.63 -2.52 3.10
CA ARG A 365 -12.19 -1.34 3.74
C ARG A 365 -13.67 -1.58 4.09
N PRO A 366 -13.98 -2.20 5.27
CA PRO A 366 -15.34 -2.49 5.69
C PRO A 366 -16.04 -1.21 6.21
N ILE A 367 -16.24 -0.25 5.34
CA ILE A 367 -16.84 1.07 5.63
C ILE A 367 -18.19 1.28 4.95
N PHE A 368 -18.68 0.25 4.27
CA PHE A 368 -20.00 0.14 3.66
C PHE A 368 -20.38 -1.34 3.51
N PRO A 369 -21.68 -1.68 3.31
CA PRO A 369 -22.14 -3.05 3.24
C PRO A 369 -21.42 -3.88 2.16
N LEU A 370 -20.97 -5.08 2.51
CA LEU A 370 -20.30 -6.00 1.60
C LEU A 370 -21.33 -6.69 0.68
N LYS A 371 -21.55 -6.12 -0.50
CA LYS A 371 -22.41 -6.69 -1.55
C LYS A 371 -21.62 -7.19 -2.74
N LEU A 372 -20.43 -6.67 -2.94
CA LEU A 372 -19.56 -6.92 -4.07
C LEU A 372 -18.12 -6.99 -3.58
N LEU A 373 -17.40 -8.00 -4.01
CA LEU A 373 -15.98 -8.21 -3.69
C LEU A 373 -15.18 -8.23 -4.98
N THR A 374 -14.21 -7.36 -5.11
CA THR A 374 -13.19 -7.43 -6.16
C THR A 374 -12.15 -8.47 -5.73
N VAL A 375 -11.84 -9.40 -6.63
CA VAL A 375 -10.89 -10.49 -6.38
C VAL A 375 -9.78 -10.39 -7.41
N HIS A 376 -8.56 -10.16 -6.95
CA HIS A 376 -7.41 -10.13 -7.84
C HIS A 376 -7.11 -11.56 -8.34
N ALA A 377 -6.67 -11.67 -9.59
CA ALA A 377 -6.47 -12.95 -10.28
C ALA A 377 -7.72 -13.87 -10.31
N LEU A 378 -8.93 -13.29 -10.28
CA LEU A 378 -10.21 -13.99 -10.27
C LEU A 378 -10.36 -15.00 -11.42
N ASN A 379 -9.87 -14.64 -12.59
CA ASN A 379 -9.95 -15.48 -13.79
C ASN A 379 -8.65 -16.22 -14.09
N ASP A 380 -7.58 -15.97 -13.34
CA ASP A 380 -6.23 -16.45 -13.62
C ASP A 380 -5.87 -17.69 -12.81
N THR A 381 -6.49 -17.88 -11.65
CA THR A 381 -6.21 -18.98 -10.73
C THR A 381 -7.46 -19.74 -10.33
N SER A 382 -7.30 -20.97 -9.84
CA SER A 382 -8.40 -21.72 -9.23
C SER A 382 -8.86 -21.15 -7.89
N LEU A 383 -8.04 -20.29 -7.24
CA LEU A 383 -8.46 -19.52 -6.05
C LEU A 383 -9.64 -18.60 -6.37
N GLY A 384 -9.67 -18.04 -7.57
CA GLY A 384 -10.80 -17.23 -8.03
C GLY A 384 -12.11 -18.02 -8.13
N ASP A 385 -12.05 -19.31 -8.52
CA ASP A 385 -13.24 -20.17 -8.53
C ASP A 385 -13.68 -20.52 -7.11
N ASP A 386 -12.75 -20.77 -6.20
CA ASP A 386 -13.03 -21.00 -4.78
C ASP A 386 -13.66 -19.78 -4.13
N ALA A 387 -13.09 -18.58 -4.37
CA ALA A 387 -13.63 -17.31 -3.90
C ALA A 387 -15.05 -17.07 -4.42
N ARG A 388 -15.30 -17.37 -5.72
CA ARG A 388 -16.62 -17.24 -6.33
C ARG A 388 -17.65 -18.18 -5.69
N ALA A 389 -17.25 -19.42 -5.42
CA ALA A 389 -18.13 -20.41 -4.81
C ALA A 389 -18.53 -20.03 -3.37
N VAL A 390 -17.57 -19.59 -2.55
CA VAL A 390 -17.81 -19.15 -1.17
C VAL A 390 -18.65 -17.88 -1.16
N ALA A 391 -18.29 -16.88 -1.94
CA ALA A 391 -19.01 -15.61 -2.02
C ALA A 391 -20.48 -15.80 -2.41
N ASN A 392 -20.74 -16.66 -3.40
CA ASN A 392 -22.11 -17.00 -3.83
C ASN A 392 -22.92 -17.64 -2.68
N GLY A 393 -22.32 -18.53 -1.89
CA GLY A 393 -22.96 -19.15 -0.72
C GLY A 393 -23.35 -18.12 0.35
N LEU A 394 -22.64 -17.00 0.42
CA LEU A 394 -22.87 -15.89 1.35
C LEU A 394 -23.70 -14.74 0.75
N GLY A 395 -24.16 -14.87 -0.50
CA GLY A 395 -24.88 -13.81 -1.19
C GLY A 395 -24.03 -12.58 -1.57
N ILE A 396 -22.72 -12.76 -1.66
CA ILE A 396 -21.75 -11.75 -2.07
C ILE A 396 -21.44 -11.94 -3.55
N GLN A 397 -21.56 -10.88 -4.34
CA GLN A 397 -21.13 -10.92 -5.75
C GLN A 397 -19.60 -10.74 -5.83
N VAL A 398 -18.98 -11.29 -6.88
CA VAL A 398 -17.56 -11.08 -7.14
C VAL A 398 -17.33 -10.46 -8.50
N GLN A 399 -16.28 -9.66 -8.62
CA GLN A 399 -15.86 -9.02 -9.88
C GLN A 399 -14.35 -9.04 -10.03
N VAL A 400 -13.87 -8.87 -11.26
CA VAL A 400 -12.49 -8.51 -11.55
C VAL A 400 -12.24 -7.05 -11.15
N ASP A 401 -10.98 -6.63 -11.08
CA ASP A 401 -10.63 -5.24 -10.82
C ASP A 401 -11.25 -4.32 -11.89
N PRO A 402 -12.15 -3.39 -11.51
CA PRO A 402 -12.76 -2.45 -12.46
C PRO A 402 -11.85 -1.26 -12.79
N GLU A 403 -10.70 -1.12 -12.10
CA GLU A 403 -9.77 0.01 -12.21
C GLU A 403 -8.32 -0.47 -12.33
N PRO A 404 -8.02 -1.31 -13.37
CA PRO A 404 -6.70 -1.93 -13.51
C PRO A 404 -5.57 -0.90 -13.71
N GLU A 405 -5.88 0.32 -14.12
CA GLU A 405 -4.94 1.45 -14.23
C GLU A 405 -4.35 1.90 -12.88
N ARG A 406 -4.98 1.54 -11.76
CA ARG A 406 -4.42 1.71 -10.41
C ARG A 406 -3.31 0.72 -10.09
N ASN A 407 -3.26 -0.38 -10.84
CA ASN A 407 -2.27 -1.44 -10.71
C ASN A 407 -2.19 -2.05 -9.29
N LEU A 408 -3.34 -2.18 -8.59
CA LEU A 408 -3.40 -2.68 -7.22
C LEU A 408 -2.85 -4.10 -7.10
N ILE A 409 -3.05 -4.95 -8.09
CA ILE A 409 -2.53 -6.33 -8.11
C ILE A 409 -1.01 -6.43 -7.92
N ARG A 410 -0.24 -5.35 -8.18
CA ARG A 410 1.23 -5.33 -8.02
C ARG A 410 1.68 -4.55 -6.79
N ARG A 411 0.76 -4.16 -5.93
CA ARG A 411 1.01 -3.25 -4.82
C ARG A 411 0.73 -3.86 -3.46
N THR A 412 0.49 -5.18 -3.40
CA THR A 412 0.27 -5.91 -2.17
C THR A 412 1.09 -7.20 -2.14
N ASP A 413 1.30 -7.79 -0.98
CA ASP A 413 2.27 -8.86 -0.71
C ASP A 413 2.04 -10.16 -1.48
N HIS A 414 0.88 -10.37 -2.11
CA HIS A 414 0.65 -11.51 -2.99
C HIS A 414 1.46 -11.44 -4.30
N TRP A 415 1.85 -10.23 -4.72
CA TRP A 415 2.55 -10.04 -5.99
C TRP A 415 3.92 -10.75 -6.07
N PRO A 416 4.81 -10.67 -5.06
CA PRO A 416 6.05 -11.46 -5.04
C PRO A 416 5.83 -12.96 -5.17
N PHE A 417 4.77 -13.53 -4.55
CA PHE A 417 4.41 -14.94 -4.72
C PHE A 417 4.02 -15.26 -6.16
N MET A 418 3.20 -14.41 -6.79
CA MET A 418 2.86 -14.55 -8.21
C MET A 418 4.11 -14.52 -9.10
N GLN A 419 5.05 -13.62 -8.84
CA GLN A 419 6.32 -13.55 -9.54
C GLN A 419 7.18 -14.80 -9.31
N GLY A 420 7.10 -15.41 -8.14
CA GLY A 420 7.70 -16.71 -7.79
C GLY A 420 6.98 -17.91 -8.39
N GLY A 421 5.89 -17.71 -9.15
CA GLY A 421 5.13 -18.76 -9.80
C GLY A 421 4.01 -19.37 -8.95
N ILE A 422 3.81 -18.90 -7.72
CA ILE A 422 2.78 -19.37 -6.80
C ILE A 422 1.44 -18.71 -7.15
N PRO A 423 0.33 -19.47 -7.32
CA PRO A 423 -1.00 -18.90 -7.43
C PRO A 423 -1.34 -18.07 -6.20
N ALA A 424 -1.71 -16.82 -6.39
CA ALA A 424 -2.03 -15.93 -5.28
C ALA A 424 -3.26 -15.06 -5.58
N THR A 425 -3.91 -14.55 -4.53
CA THR A 425 -5.07 -13.68 -4.63
C THR A 425 -5.09 -12.67 -3.49
N ASN A 426 -5.81 -11.58 -3.72
CA ASN A 426 -6.08 -10.52 -2.76
C ASN A 426 -7.48 -9.97 -3.03
N PHE A 427 -8.06 -9.23 -2.08
CA PHE A 427 -9.43 -8.77 -2.13
C PHE A 427 -9.55 -7.28 -1.91
N VAL A 428 -10.57 -6.67 -2.53
CA VAL A 428 -10.95 -5.27 -2.29
C VAL A 428 -12.46 -5.20 -2.14
N PHE A 429 -12.97 -4.44 -1.15
CA PHE A 429 -14.40 -4.15 -1.05
C PHE A 429 -14.85 -3.44 -2.31
N GLY A 430 -15.66 -4.14 -3.11
CA GLY A 430 -16.15 -3.64 -4.39
C GLY A 430 -17.35 -2.70 -4.25
N PHE A 431 -17.54 -1.88 -5.26
CA PHE A 431 -18.68 -0.99 -5.38
C PHE A 431 -19.15 -0.94 -6.84
N ARG A 432 -20.40 -0.54 -7.03
CA ARG A 432 -20.91 -0.24 -8.38
C ARG A 432 -20.67 1.23 -8.71
N PRO A 433 -20.29 1.56 -9.95
CA PRO A 433 -20.15 2.95 -10.39
C PRO A 433 -21.41 3.78 -10.09
N GLY A 434 -21.23 5.01 -9.59
CA GLY A 434 -22.30 5.93 -9.21
C GLY A 434 -23.00 5.62 -7.89
N SER A 435 -22.61 4.55 -7.18
CA SER A 435 -23.27 4.15 -5.93
C SER A 435 -22.78 4.97 -4.72
N LYS A 436 -23.58 4.93 -3.63
CA LYS A 436 -23.17 5.50 -2.35
C LYS A 436 -21.91 4.81 -1.79
N SER A 437 -21.74 3.50 -2.02
CA SER A 437 -20.53 2.76 -1.62
C SER A 437 -19.28 3.31 -2.33
N GLU A 438 -19.36 3.62 -3.62
CA GLU A 438 -18.27 4.29 -4.33
C GLU A 438 -17.94 5.64 -3.71
N GLN A 439 -18.93 6.48 -3.43
CA GLN A 439 -18.72 7.80 -2.83
C GLN A 439 -18.00 7.68 -1.49
N ILE A 440 -18.41 6.74 -0.62
CA ILE A 440 -17.77 6.46 0.67
C ILE A 440 -16.33 5.98 0.45
N TYR A 441 -16.11 5.03 -0.45
CA TYR A 441 -14.78 4.51 -0.77
C TYR A 441 -13.83 5.61 -1.26
N ARG A 442 -14.28 6.41 -2.25
CA ARG A 442 -13.50 7.54 -2.79
C ARG A 442 -13.21 8.59 -1.71
N GLN A 443 -14.17 8.85 -0.84
CA GLN A 443 -13.98 9.79 0.27
C GLN A 443 -12.93 9.27 1.24
N TRP A 444 -13.00 7.99 1.64
CA TRP A 444 -12.02 7.38 2.53
C TRP A 444 -10.61 7.40 1.91
N TYR A 445 -10.51 7.09 0.63
CA TYR A 445 -9.23 7.15 -0.10
C TYR A 445 -8.59 8.56 -0.06
N ARG A 446 -9.41 9.62 -0.04
CA ARG A 446 -8.93 11.00 0.08
C ARG A 446 -8.58 11.42 1.51
N THR A 447 -9.25 10.86 2.51
CA THR A 447 -9.18 11.37 3.89
C THR A 447 -8.54 10.43 4.90
N GLY A 448 -8.54 9.13 4.67
CA GLY A 448 -8.02 8.08 5.57
C GLY A 448 -6.75 7.41 5.04
N TYR A 449 -6.75 6.99 3.77
CA TYR A 449 -5.68 6.18 3.21
C TYR A 449 -4.31 6.87 3.30
N HIS A 450 -3.36 6.23 3.96
CA HIS A 450 -2.03 6.73 4.28
C HIS A 450 -2.03 8.09 4.99
N LYS A 451 -2.98 8.25 5.94
CA LYS A 451 -3.14 9.46 6.78
C LYS A 451 -3.40 9.07 8.23
N PRO A 452 -3.18 9.99 9.18
CA PRO A 452 -3.51 9.75 10.59
C PRO A 452 -4.97 9.38 10.84
N GLN A 453 -5.88 9.77 9.93
CA GLN A 453 -7.31 9.49 10.05
C GLN A 453 -7.68 8.03 9.70
N ASP A 454 -6.72 7.17 9.33
CA ASP A 454 -6.88 5.71 9.41
C ASP A 454 -6.60 5.25 10.84
N ASP A 455 -7.50 5.61 11.73
CA ASP A 455 -7.48 5.34 13.16
C ASP A 455 -8.74 4.60 13.63
N LEU A 456 -8.87 4.37 14.93
CA LEU A 456 -10.01 3.68 15.53
C LEU A 456 -11.33 4.48 15.49
N ASN A 457 -11.28 5.78 15.20
CA ASN A 457 -12.44 6.69 15.17
C ASN A 457 -13.05 6.80 13.77
N GLN A 458 -12.48 6.15 12.79
CA GLN A 458 -12.98 6.20 11.41
C GLN A 458 -14.33 5.47 11.24
N LEU A 459 -14.98 5.72 10.10
CA LEU A 459 -16.19 5.02 9.72
C LEU A 459 -15.95 3.51 9.63
N MET A 460 -16.79 2.71 10.30
CA MET A 460 -16.79 1.25 10.24
C MET A 460 -18.21 0.72 10.02
N ASP A 461 -18.34 -0.28 9.14
CA ASP A 461 -19.48 -1.16 9.01
C ASP A 461 -19.11 -2.53 9.59
N PHE A 462 -19.36 -2.74 10.87
CA PHE A 462 -19.00 -3.98 11.54
C PHE A 462 -19.73 -5.21 11.01
N LYS A 463 -20.93 -5.01 10.41
CA LYS A 463 -21.58 -6.11 9.72
C LYS A 463 -20.84 -6.50 8.46
N ALA A 464 -20.38 -5.53 7.69
CA ALA A 464 -19.56 -5.79 6.51
C ALA A 464 -18.21 -6.46 6.88
N ALA A 465 -17.61 -6.05 8.01
CA ALA A 465 -16.42 -6.72 8.54
C ALA A 465 -16.71 -8.18 8.92
N ALA A 466 -17.80 -8.45 9.64
CA ALA A 466 -18.24 -9.79 10.01
C ALA A 466 -18.50 -10.68 8.77
N ASP A 467 -19.21 -10.12 7.77
CA ASP A 467 -19.50 -10.81 6.51
C ASP A 467 -18.19 -11.18 5.76
N PHE A 468 -17.19 -10.26 5.75
CA PHE A 468 -15.89 -10.55 5.14
C PHE A 468 -15.05 -11.55 5.95
N ASN A 469 -15.02 -11.43 7.26
CA ASN A 469 -14.30 -12.37 8.12
C ASN A 469 -14.84 -13.79 7.91
N ARG A 470 -16.17 -13.93 7.84
CA ARG A 470 -16.82 -15.21 7.53
C ARG A 470 -16.43 -15.72 6.15
N PHE A 471 -16.47 -14.87 5.11
CA PHE A 471 -16.01 -15.23 3.76
C PHE A 471 -14.56 -15.75 3.78
N PHE A 472 -13.69 -15.06 4.49
CA PHE A 472 -12.28 -15.46 4.60
C PHE A 472 -12.11 -16.81 5.28
N TYR A 473 -12.81 -17.06 6.39
CA TYR A 473 -12.74 -18.36 7.08
C TYR A 473 -13.21 -19.51 6.20
N GLU A 474 -14.37 -19.35 5.53
CA GLU A 474 -14.92 -20.37 4.63
C GLU A 474 -14.03 -20.58 3.38
N LEU A 475 -13.39 -19.53 2.88
CA LEU A 475 -12.44 -19.64 1.76
C LEU A 475 -11.19 -20.42 2.17
N VAL A 476 -10.58 -20.10 3.31
CA VAL A 476 -9.40 -20.82 3.81
C VAL A 476 -9.72 -22.30 4.02
N GLU A 477 -10.83 -22.62 4.70
CA GLU A 477 -11.27 -24.01 4.89
C GLU A 477 -11.44 -24.74 3.56
N ARG A 478 -12.16 -24.12 2.62
CA ARG A 478 -12.36 -24.69 1.29
C ARG A 478 -11.04 -24.96 0.55
N VAL A 479 -10.11 -24.03 0.58
CA VAL A 479 -8.82 -24.14 -0.13
C VAL A 479 -7.89 -25.14 0.56
N ALA A 480 -7.86 -25.14 1.89
CA ALA A 480 -6.99 -25.99 2.67
C ALA A 480 -7.45 -27.47 2.70
N ASP A 481 -8.76 -27.74 2.63
CA ASP A 481 -9.33 -29.08 2.80
C ASP A 481 -9.72 -29.77 1.48
N LYS A 482 -9.74 -29.05 0.35
CA LYS A 482 -10.07 -29.68 -0.93
C LYS A 482 -8.98 -30.65 -1.43
N GLN A 483 -9.37 -31.61 -2.29
CA GLN A 483 -8.49 -32.64 -2.81
C GLN A 483 -7.36 -32.07 -3.69
N THR A 484 -7.69 -31.09 -4.54
CA THR A 484 -6.75 -30.56 -5.55
C THR A 484 -6.09 -29.29 -5.06
N ALA A 485 -4.77 -29.17 -5.23
CA ALA A 485 -4.04 -27.94 -4.94
C ALA A 485 -4.53 -26.76 -5.79
N PRO A 486 -4.44 -25.53 -5.28
CA PRO A 486 -4.56 -24.32 -6.08
C PRO A 486 -3.61 -24.34 -7.28
N ARG A 487 -4.06 -23.77 -8.41
CA ARG A 487 -3.25 -23.75 -9.64
C ARG A 487 -3.56 -22.54 -10.50
N TRP A 488 -2.61 -22.19 -11.33
CA TRP A 488 -2.83 -21.26 -12.44
C TRP A 488 -3.76 -21.88 -13.48
N LYS A 489 -4.64 -21.07 -14.04
CA LYS A 489 -5.48 -21.48 -15.18
C LYS A 489 -4.67 -21.44 -16.47
N PRO A 490 -4.95 -22.32 -17.41
CA PRO A 490 -4.33 -22.26 -18.73
C PRO A 490 -4.58 -20.92 -19.41
N GLY A 491 -3.52 -20.32 -19.99
CA GLY A 491 -3.62 -19.05 -20.71
C GLY A 491 -3.62 -17.78 -19.83
N SER A 492 -3.45 -17.92 -18.52
CA SER A 492 -3.28 -16.74 -17.64
C SER A 492 -2.07 -15.90 -18.06
N ALA A 493 -2.29 -14.61 -18.22
CA ALA A 493 -1.20 -13.65 -18.49
C ALA A 493 -0.34 -13.35 -17.26
N LEU A 494 -0.83 -13.67 -16.05
CA LEU A 494 -0.18 -13.47 -14.77
C LEU A 494 0.63 -14.69 -14.32
N GLY A 495 0.32 -15.86 -14.87
CA GLY A 495 1.00 -17.10 -14.53
C GLY A 495 2.45 -17.16 -15.03
N PRO A 496 3.25 -18.10 -14.50
CA PRO A 496 4.63 -18.28 -14.94
C PRO A 496 4.66 -18.51 -16.43
N ARG A 497 5.38 -17.65 -17.16
CA ARG A 497 5.61 -17.87 -18.60
C ARG A 497 6.37 -19.19 -18.73
N ARG A 498 5.78 -20.21 -19.37
CA ARG A 498 6.53 -21.37 -19.82
C ARG A 498 7.73 -20.82 -20.60
N ARG A 499 8.96 -21.05 -20.12
CA ARG A 499 10.13 -20.91 -20.97
C ARG A 499 9.87 -21.86 -22.14
N VAL A 500 9.49 -21.32 -23.29
CA VAL A 500 9.56 -22.05 -24.53
C VAL A 500 11.04 -22.38 -24.69
N ASN A 501 11.40 -23.65 -24.47
CA ASN A 501 12.72 -24.17 -24.78
C ASN A 501 12.92 -23.98 -26.27
N GLY A 502 13.36 -22.78 -26.64
CA GLY A 502 13.81 -22.40 -27.96
C GLY A 502 15.30 -22.71 -28.04
N LYS A 503 15.57 -23.65 -28.90
CA LYS A 503 16.89 -24.09 -29.31
C LYS A 503 17.83 -22.95 -29.61
N SER A 504 19.08 -23.21 -29.24
CA SER A 504 20.41 -22.68 -29.60
C SER A 504 20.73 -21.26 -29.22
#